data_4f4b0a4f6252708cee6116292a32a0dc
#
_entry.id   4f4b0a4f6252708cee6116292a32a0dc
#
_cell.length_a   1.000
_cell.length_b   1.000
_cell.length_c   1.000
_cell.angle_alpha   90.00
_cell.angle_beta   90.00
_cell.angle_gamma   90.00
#
_symmetry.space_group_name_H-M   'P 1'
#
loop_
_entity.id
_entity.type
_entity.pdbx_description
1 polymer ?
#
loop_
_entity_poly.entity_id
_entity_poly.type
_entity_poly.pdbx_seq_one_letter_code
_entity_poly.pdbx_strand_id
1 'polypeptide(L)'
;MPADPRAGLTALNRFGFGARGDGDLAAAASDPRGFLDAELRQPGIALLDGPGLGQTPKLLQGLFAEQERTRLERENTARTNVAIAMQMVQGAETPQAETAQKPDAKKPPTVEQQAYRAEALVRFQRAASARAGFVERLVCFWSNHFCVSVAKGGFVRAIAGAYEREAIRPHV
;
A
#
# COMPACT_ATOMS: atom_id res chain seq x y z
N MET A 1 -16.11 -2.63 -39.67
CA MET A 1 -16.21 -1.17 -39.76
C MET A 1 -14.81 -0.61 -40.04
N PRO A 2 -14.63 0.51 -40.73
CA PRO A 2 -13.32 1.12 -40.84
C PRO A 2 -12.81 1.53 -39.45
N ALA A 3 -11.51 1.38 -39.20
CA ALA A 3 -10.90 1.77 -37.93
C ALA A 3 -11.04 3.28 -37.68
N ASP A 4 -11.50 3.68 -36.49
CA ASP A 4 -11.60 5.09 -36.10
C ASP A 4 -10.56 5.42 -35.01
N PRO A 5 -9.44 6.02 -35.35
CA PRO A 5 -8.39 6.37 -34.39
C PRO A 5 -8.87 7.35 -33.31
N ARG A 6 -9.84 8.21 -33.59
CA ARG A 6 -10.38 9.15 -32.59
C ARG A 6 -11.24 8.43 -31.56
N ALA A 7 -12.08 7.50 -31.99
CA ALA A 7 -12.88 6.68 -31.10
C ALA A 7 -11.98 5.78 -30.22
N GLY A 8 -10.93 5.18 -30.81
CA GLY A 8 -9.94 4.41 -30.09
C GLY A 8 -9.19 5.24 -29.03
N LEU A 9 -8.71 6.42 -29.40
CA LEU A 9 -8.05 7.32 -28.46
C LEU A 9 -8.98 7.80 -27.34
N THR A 10 -10.25 8.07 -27.68
CA THR A 10 -11.28 8.43 -26.69
C THR A 10 -11.51 7.29 -25.72
N ALA A 11 -11.63 6.04 -26.19
CA ALA A 11 -11.78 4.87 -25.36
C ALA A 11 -10.62 4.72 -24.37
N LEU A 12 -9.37 4.77 -24.86
CA LEU A 12 -8.17 4.62 -24.05
C LEU A 12 -7.98 5.74 -23.02
N ASN A 13 -8.25 6.99 -23.39
CA ASN A 13 -8.02 8.14 -22.51
C ASN A 13 -9.18 8.33 -21.50
N ARG A 14 -10.41 8.06 -21.91
CA ARG A 14 -11.58 8.30 -21.08
C ARG A 14 -11.87 7.14 -20.11
N PHE A 15 -11.65 5.93 -20.57
CA PHE A 15 -11.97 4.70 -19.81
C PHE A 15 -10.73 3.95 -19.32
N GLY A 16 -9.56 4.18 -19.90
CA GLY A 16 -8.29 3.61 -19.50
C GLY A 16 -7.28 4.64 -18.99
N PHE A 17 -6.01 4.25 -18.99
CA PHE A 17 -4.87 5.11 -18.62
C PHE A 17 -4.12 5.67 -19.85
N GLY A 18 -4.75 5.66 -21.01
CA GLY A 18 -4.16 6.08 -22.27
C GLY A 18 -3.53 4.94 -23.06
N ALA A 19 -3.13 5.23 -24.31
CA ALA A 19 -2.42 4.29 -25.16
C ALA A 19 -0.98 4.11 -24.65
N ARG A 20 -0.51 2.85 -24.61
CA ARG A 20 0.87 2.53 -24.23
C ARG A 20 1.77 2.25 -25.40
N GLY A 21 1.18 2.08 -26.56
CA GLY A 21 1.88 1.85 -27.83
C GLY A 21 0.92 1.86 -28.99
N ASP A 22 1.49 1.86 -30.20
CA ASP A 22 0.70 1.94 -31.44
C ASP A 22 -0.26 0.74 -31.60
N GLY A 23 0.11 -0.43 -31.09
CA GLY A 23 -0.73 -1.64 -31.11
C GLY A 23 -2.02 -1.51 -30.33
N ASP A 24 -2.00 -0.83 -29.18
CA ASP A 24 -3.18 -0.64 -28.34
C ASP A 24 -4.14 0.37 -28.99
N LEU A 25 -3.60 1.43 -29.59
CA LEU A 25 -4.40 2.39 -30.33
C LEU A 25 -5.05 1.75 -31.55
N ALA A 26 -4.32 0.95 -32.32
CA ALA A 26 -4.85 0.24 -33.48
C ALA A 26 -5.96 -0.75 -33.08
N ALA A 27 -5.76 -1.52 -32.02
CA ALA A 27 -6.78 -2.45 -31.51
C ALA A 27 -8.04 -1.73 -31.02
N ALA A 28 -7.87 -0.64 -30.24
CA ALA A 28 -8.98 0.17 -29.76
C ALA A 28 -9.67 0.95 -30.88
N ALA A 29 -8.97 1.34 -31.94
CA ALA A 29 -9.53 2.02 -33.11
C ALA A 29 -10.40 1.08 -33.96
N SER A 30 -10.08 -0.22 -34.00
CA SER A 30 -10.84 -1.21 -34.75
C SER A 30 -12.18 -1.54 -34.09
N ASP A 31 -12.19 -1.69 -32.77
CA ASP A 31 -13.39 -1.93 -31.96
C ASP A 31 -13.22 -1.34 -30.54
N PRO A 32 -13.54 -0.05 -30.34
CA PRO A 32 -13.33 0.62 -29.05
C PRO A 32 -14.08 -0.02 -27.87
N ARG A 33 -15.30 -0.51 -28.13
CA ARG A 33 -16.12 -1.17 -27.09
C ARG A 33 -15.63 -2.58 -26.81
N GLY A 34 -15.39 -3.37 -27.83
CA GLY A 34 -14.89 -4.74 -27.68
C GLY A 34 -13.51 -4.76 -27.02
N PHE A 35 -12.66 -3.76 -27.25
CA PHE A 35 -11.37 -3.62 -26.60
C PHE A 35 -11.51 -3.46 -25.05
N LEU A 36 -12.44 -2.64 -24.60
CA LEU A 36 -12.73 -2.45 -23.17
C LEU A 36 -13.48 -3.66 -22.56
N ASP A 37 -14.46 -4.18 -23.29
CA ASP A 37 -15.29 -5.31 -22.88
C ASP A 37 -14.47 -6.60 -22.75
N ALA A 38 -13.44 -6.77 -23.59
CA ALA A 38 -12.50 -7.89 -23.50
C ALA A 38 -11.73 -7.90 -22.18
N GLU A 39 -11.42 -6.73 -21.60
CA GLU A 39 -10.81 -6.64 -20.28
C GLU A 39 -11.78 -7.02 -19.17
N LEU A 40 -13.03 -6.55 -19.23
CA LEU A 40 -14.06 -6.88 -18.24
C LEU A 40 -14.40 -8.37 -18.20
N ARG A 41 -14.26 -9.06 -19.32
CA ARG A 41 -14.57 -10.51 -19.40
C ARG A 41 -13.44 -11.40 -18.89
N GLN A 42 -12.31 -10.85 -18.48
CA GLN A 42 -11.20 -11.65 -17.94
C GLN A 42 -11.45 -11.97 -16.47
N PRO A 43 -11.65 -13.25 -16.11
CA PRO A 43 -11.91 -13.62 -14.72
C PRO A 43 -10.75 -13.23 -13.82
N GLY A 44 -11.05 -12.58 -12.69
CA GLY A 44 -10.06 -12.23 -11.70
C GLY A 44 -9.06 -11.15 -12.11
N ILE A 45 -9.29 -10.44 -13.21
CA ILE A 45 -8.36 -9.40 -13.69
C ILE A 45 -8.14 -8.28 -12.66
N ALA A 46 -9.15 -8.00 -11.82
CA ALA A 46 -9.04 -7.00 -10.75
C ALA A 46 -8.23 -7.50 -9.54
N LEU A 47 -8.11 -8.82 -9.38
CA LEU A 47 -7.44 -9.39 -8.21
C LEU A 47 -5.94 -9.10 -8.22
N LEU A 48 -5.39 -8.90 -7.03
CA LEU A 48 -3.96 -8.68 -6.83
C LEU A 48 -3.34 -9.82 -6.05
N ASP A 49 -2.26 -10.36 -6.62
CA ASP A 49 -1.35 -11.28 -5.96
C ASP A 49 0.07 -10.72 -6.02
N GLY A 50 0.84 -10.97 -4.99
CA GLY A 50 2.22 -10.51 -4.97
C GLY A 50 2.92 -10.75 -3.65
N PRO A 51 4.26 -10.64 -3.65
CA PRO A 51 5.06 -10.82 -2.46
C PRO A 51 4.75 -9.71 -1.43
N GLY A 52 4.66 -10.09 -0.17
CA GLY A 52 4.42 -9.16 0.94
C GLY A 52 2.95 -8.75 1.12
N LEU A 53 2.02 -9.26 0.32
CA LEU A 53 0.58 -9.06 0.51
C LEU A 53 0.08 -9.99 1.62
N GLY A 54 -0.28 -9.42 2.76
CA GLY A 54 -0.84 -10.15 3.89
C GLY A 54 -2.36 -10.04 3.94
N GLN A 55 -3.04 -11.09 4.35
CA GLN A 55 -4.46 -11.01 4.69
C GLN A 55 -4.66 -10.12 5.93
N THR A 56 -5.77 -9.39 5.97
CA THR A 56 -6.10 -8.48 7.08
C THR A 56 -5.90 -9.10 8.47
N PRO A 57 -6.33 -10.34 8.78
CA PRO A 57 -6.10 -10.93 10.09
C PRO A 57 -4.62 -11.08 10.45
N LYS A 58 -3.78 -11.48 9.50
CA LYS A 58 -2.32 -11.63 9.72
C LYS A 58 -1.64 -10.27 9.92
N LEU A 59 -2.04 -9.26 9.16
CA LEU A 59 -1.53 -7.91 9.32
C LEU A 59 -1.86 -7.35 10.71
N LEU A 60 -3.10 -7.54 11.17
CA LEU A 60 -3.51 -7.13 12.51
C LEU A 60 -2.75 -7.88 13.61
N GLN A 61 -2.58 -9.19 13.49
CA GLN A 61 -1.76 -9.98 14.43
C GLN A 61 -0.33 -9.44 14.52
N GLY A 62 0.30 -9.15 13.38
CA GLY A 62 1.63 -8.56 13.33
C GLY A 62 1.70 -7.20 14.02
N LEU A 63 0.70 -6.34 13.81
CA LEU A 63 0.62 -5.03 14.45
C LEU A 63 0.44 -5.13 15.97
N PHE A 64 -0.42 -6.01 16.45
CA PHE A 64 -0.61 -6.22 17.88
C PHE A 64 0.67 -6.76 18.54
N ALA A 65 1.35 -7.71 17.89
CA ALA A 65 2.61 -8.23 18.38
C ALA A 65 3.70 -7.15 18.46
N GLU A 66 3.78 -6.27 17.45
CA GLU A 66 4.73 -5.15 17.46
C GLU A 66 4.40 -4.12 18.53
N GLN A 67 3.12 -3.80 18.74
CA GLN A 67 2.70 -2.89 19.80
C GLN A 67 3.05 -3.45 21.18
N GLU A 68 2.80 -4.73 21.43
CA GLU A 68 3.12 -5.37 22.72
C GLU A 68 4.64 -5.39 22.94
N ARG A 69 5.43 -5.72 21.91
CA ARG A 69 6.89 -5.64 22.01
C ARG A 69 7.37 -4.24 22.36
N THR A 70 6.86 -3.22 21.66
CA THR A 70 7.21 -1.82 21.91
C THR A 70 6.81 -1.38 23.33
N ARG A 71 5.68 -1.85 23.82
CA ARG A 71 5.22 -1.58 25.19
C ARG A 71 6.20 -2.17 26.22
N LEU A 72 6.55 -3.44 26.06
CA LEU A 72 7.49 -4.13 26.94
C LEU A 72 8.87 -3.48 26.92
N GLU A 73 9.36 -3.08 25.75
CA GLU A 73 10.63 -2.37 25.61
C GLU A 73 10.60 -1.02 26.36
N ARG A 74 9.51 -0.26 26.27
CA ARG A 74 9.34 1.00 27.01
C ARG A 74 9.28 0.77 28.52
N GLU A 75 8.55 -0.24 28.98
CA GLU A 75 8.45 -0.60 30.40
C GLU A 75 9.83 -1.02 30.95
N ASN A 76 10.59 -1.82 30.21
CA ASN A 76 11.94 -2.23 30.60
C ASN A 76 12.90 -1.04 30.64
N THR A 77 12.85 -0.16 29.65
CA THR A 77 13.65 1.06 29.61
C THR A 77 13.33 1.97 30.81
N ALA A 78 12.04 2.14 31.11
CA ALA A 78 11.60 2.92 32.27
C ALA A 78 12.12 2.32 33.59
N ARG A 79 12.01 1.00 33.77
CA ARG A 79 12.54 0.29 34.96
C ARG A 79 14.04 0.46 35.08
N THR A 80 14.78 0.33 34.00
CA THR A 80 16.24 0.52 33.97
C THR A 80 16.63 1.95 34.35
N ASN A 81 15.93 2.95 33.81
CA ASN A 81 16.17 4.35 34.14
C ASN A 81 15.88 4.66 35.61
N VAL A 82 14.83 4.09 36.19
CA VAL A 82 14.52 4.23 37.62
C VAL A 82 15.60 3.56 38.47
N ALA A 83 16.08 2.37 38.10
CA ALA A 83 17.16 1.68 38.81
C ALA A 83 18.47 2.49 38.78
N ILE A 84 18.83 3.06 37.64
CA ILE A 84 20.00 3.93 37.50
C ILE A 84 19.84 5.19 38.36
N ALA A 85 18.67 5.83 38.34
CA ALA A 85 18.39 7.00 39.15
C ALA A 85 18.50 6.71 40.65
N MET A 86 18.01 5.54 41.12
CA MET A 86 18.13 5.09 42.53
C MET A 86 19.60 4.85 42.89
N GLN A 87 20.42 4.27 42.00
CA GLN A 87 21.84 4.08 42.23
C GLN A 87 22.59 5.41 42.33
N MET A 88 22.25 6.40 41.51
CA MET A 88 22.85 7.74 41.53
C MET A 88 22.53 8.50 42.82
N VAL A 89 21.37 8.24 43.44
CA VAL A 89 21.01 8.85 44.75
C VAL A 89 21.77 8.21 45.90
N GLN A 90 22.24 6.97 45.77
CA GLN A 90 22.97 6.23 46.81
C GLN A 90 24.49 6.33 46.74
N GLY A 91 25.05 6.84 45.64
CA GLY A 91 26.52 6.97 45.47
C GLY A 91 26.85 8.28 44.76
N ALA A 92 27.33 9.25 45.54
CA ALA A 92 27.78 10.50 45.00
C ALA A 92 29.11 10.32 44.30
N GLU A 93 29.11 10.19 42.96
CA GLU A 93 30.13 10.65 42.04
C GLU A 93 29.51 10.74 40.65
N THR A 94 29.47 11.96 40.11
CA THR A 94 28.92 12.27 38.81
C THR A 94 29.80 11.73 37.69
N PRO A 95 29.37 10.75 36.89
CA PRO A 95 29.93 10.56 35.57
C PRO A 95 29.32 11.65 34.66
N GLN A 96 30.17 12.47 34.07
CA GLN A 96 29.78 13.38 32.98
C GLN A 96 29.04 12.56 31.92
N ALA A 97 27.77 12.85 31.76
CA ALA A 97 26.98 12.32 30.66
C ALA A 97 27.51 12.95 29.36
N GLU A 98 28.44 12.28 28.69
CA GLU A 98 28.65 12.49 27.28
C GLU A 98 27.34 12.19 26.56
N THR A 99 26.67 13.24 26.12
CA THR A 99 25.57 13.19 25.16
C THR A 99 26.16 12.73 23.81
N ALA A 100 26.44 11.43 23.72
CA ALA A 100 26.69 10.79 22.44
C ALA A 100 25.38 10.84 21.65
N GLN A 101 25.24 11.86 20.81
CA GLN A 101 24.29 11.86 19.72
C GLN A 101 24.57 10.61 18.88
N LYS A 102 23.75 9.56 19.08
CA LYS A 102 23.76 8.41 18.17
C LYS A 102 23.46 8.95 16.76
N PRO A 103 24.32 8.65 15.76
CA PRO A 103 24.02 9.01 14.38
C PRO A 103 22.67 8.40 14.00
N ASP A 104 21.88 9.13 13.23
CA ASP A 104 20.57 8.74 12.69
C ASP A 104 20.70 7.45 11.85
N ALA A 105 20.88 6.32 12.50
CA ALA A 105 20.67 5.03 11.89
C ALA A 105 19.18 4.96 11.55
N LYS A 106 18.83 5.05 10.26
CA LYS A 106 17.46 4.92 9.78
C LYS A 106 16.83 3.70 10.43
N LYS A 107 15.89 3.92 11.34
CA LYS A 107 15.15 2.84 11.99
C LYS A 107 14.55 1.93 10.90
N PRO A 108 14.60 0.60 11.06
CA PRO A 108 13.97 -0.29 10.11
C PRO A 108 12.49 0.06 9.96
N PRO A 109 11.91 -0.11 8.77
CA PRO A 109 10.51 0.23 8.55
C PRO A 109 9.61 -0.63 9.44
N THR A 110 8.61 -0.01 10.04
CA THR A 110 7.62 -0.68 10.89
C THR A 110 6.71 -1.61 10.08
N VAL A 111 6.00 -2.52 10.74
CA VAL A 111 5.09 -3.49 10.08
C VAL A 111 4.05 -2.78 9.21
N GLU A 112 3.45 -1.68 9.73
CA GLU A 112 2.49 -0.91 8.94
C GLU A 112 3.11 -0.24 7.71
N GLN A 113 4.36 0.21 7.81
CA GLN A 113 5.06 0.81 6.67
C GLN A 113 5.42 -0.23 5.62
N GLN A 114 5.83 -1.42 6.03
CA GLN A 114 6.14 -2.53 5.14
C GLN A 114 4.89 -2.99 4.40
N ALA A 115 3.79 -3.24 5.12
CA ALA A 115 2.51 -3.64 4.54
C ALA A 115 2.01 -2.59 3.53
N TYR A 116 1.97 -1.32 3.93
CA TYR A 116 1.53 -0.23 3.06
C TYR A 116 2.37 -0.11 1.78
N ARG A 117 3.70 -0.22 1.89
CA ARG A 117 4.59 -0.15 0.73
C ARG A 117 4.41 -1.33 -0.21
N ALA A 118 4.26 -2.55 0.32
CA ALA A 118 4.03 -3.74 -0.48
C ALA A 118 2.72 -3.65 -1.28
N GLU A 119 1.62 -3.28 -0.62
CA GLU A 119 0.30 -3.09 -1.25
C GLU A 119 0.35 -1.97 -2.31
N ALA A 120 0.95 -0.83 -1.98
CA ALA A 120 1.09 0.29 -2.92
C ALA A 120 1.91 -0.11 -4.15
N LEU A 121 3.03 -0.82 -3.96
CA LEU A 121 3.88 -1.27 -5.07
C LEU A 121 3.12 -2.19 -6.03
N VAL A 122 2.46 -3.22 -5.52
CA VAL A 122 1.71 -4.18 -6.34
C VAL A 122 0.56 -3.48 -7.08
N ARG A 123 -0.16 -2.57 -6.39
CA ARG A 123 -1.21 -1.75 -7.00
C ARG A 123 -0.69 -0.91 -8.17
N PHE A 124 0.42 -0.20 -7.97
CA PHE A 124 1.02 0.61 -9.04
C PHE A 124 1.57 -0.24 -10.20
N GLN A 125 2.22 -1.35 -9.89
CA GLN A 125 2.69 -2.29 -10.91
C GLN A 125 1.52 -2.83 -11.74
N ARG A 126 0.41 -3.19 -11.11
CA ARG A 126 -0.80 -3.64 -11.80
C ARG A 126 -1.37 -2.55 -12.69
N ALA A 127 -1.58 -1.34 -12.18
CA ALA A 127 -2.05 -0.22 -12.96
C ALA A 127 -1.08 0.12 -14.10
N ALA A 128 0.24 0.02 -13.84
CA ALA A 128 1.27 0.23 -14.86
C ALA A 128 1.30 -0.86 -15.92
N SER A 129 0.93 -2.09 -15.67
CA SER A 129 0.95 -3.22 -16.62
C SER A 129 -0.39 -3.46 -17.32
N ALA A 130 -1.49 -2.90 -16.85
CA ALA A 130 -2.83 -3.11 -17.41
C ALA A 130 -2.91 -2.61 -18.84
N ARG A 131 -3.40 -3.40 -19.79
CA ARG A 131 -3.40 -3.09 -21.21
C ARG A 131 -4.34 -1.94 -21.59
N ALA A 132 -5.61 -2.04 -21.27
CA ALA A 132 -6.57 -0.95 -21.42
C ALA A 132 -6.63 -0.10 -20.14
N GLY A 133 -6.55 -0.72 -18.97
CA GLY A 133 -6.62 -0.09 -17.67
C GLY A 133 -8.02 0.33 -17.25
N PHE A 134 -9.05 -0.22 -17.90
CA PHE A 134 -10.44 0.11 -17.57
C PHE A 134 -10.85 -0.45 -16.21
N VAL A 135 -10.53 -1.70 -15.93
CA VAL A 135 -10.79 -2.33 -14.63
C VAL A 135 -10.02 -1.62 -13.51
N GLU A 136 -8.76 -1.30 -13.73
CA GLU A 136 -7.98 -0.54 -12.74
C GLU A 136 -8.55 0.88 -12.49
N ARG A 137 -9.14 1.48 -13.49
CA ARG A 137 -9.85 2.76 -13.36
C ARG A 137 -11.14 2.64 -12.54
N LEU A 138 -11.89 1.55 -12.71
CA LEU A 138 -13.05 1.22 -11.88
C LEU A 138 -12.61 0.97 -10.42
N VAL A 139 -11.54 0.22 -10.20
CA VAL A 139 -10.95 0.05 -8.88
C VAL A 139 -10.57 1.40 -8.26
N CYS A 140 -9.89 2.27 -9.01
CA CYS A 140 -9.56 3.61 -8.53
C CYS A 140 -10.81 4.43 -8.17
N PHE A 141 -11.87 4.35 -8.99
CA PHE A 141 -13.13 5.04 -8.71
C PHE A 141 -13.75 4.57 -7.39
N TRP A 142 -13.90 3.25 -7.21
CA TRP A 142 -14.50 2.69 -5.99
C TRP A 142 -13.62 2.88 -4.76
N SER A 143 -12.30 2.73 -4.91
CA SER A 143 -11.35 2.99 -3.82
C SER A 143 -11.37 4.46 -3.38
N ASN A 144 -11.64 5.38 -4.30
CA ASN A 144 -11.78 6.80 -3.97
C ASN A 144 -13.14 7.11 -3.33
N HIS A 145 -14.19 6.41 -3.77
CA HIS A 145 -15.54 6.55 -3.21
C HIS A 145 -15.63 6.01 -1.77
N PHE A 146 -15.04 4.85 -1.51
CA PHE A 146 -14.98 4.21 -0.20
C PHE A 146 -13.64 4.41 0.49
N CYS A 147 -13.02 5.58 0.33
CA CYS A 147 -11.67 5.80 0.79
C CYS A 147 -11.53 5.75 2.31
N VAL A 148 -10.39 5.21 2.74
CA VAL A 148 -9.91 5.27 4.11
C VAL A 148 -8.64 6.10 4.18
N SER A 149 -8.54 6.99 5.16
CA SER A 149 -7.38 7.85 5.29
C SER A 149 -6.25 7.15 6.05
N VAL A 150 -5.13 6.91 5.38
CA VAL A 150 -3.92 6.33 5.97
C VAL A 150 -3.29 7.23 7.06
N ALA A 151 -3.71 8.49 7.14
CA ALA A 151 -3.28 9.42 8.19
C ALA A 151 -3.96 9.16 9.54
N LYS A 152 -5.04 8.35 9.58
CA LYS A 152 -5.77 8.04 10.83
C LYS A 152 -5.02 7.11 11.78
N GLY A 153 -3.84 6.65 11.45
CA GLY A 153 -2.99 5.87 12.34
C GLY A 153 -2.38 4.62 11.69
N GLY A 154 -1.49 3.94 12.43
CA GLY A 154 -0.74 2.79 11.95
C GLY A 154 -1.61 1.61 11.54
N PHE A 155 -2.67 1.30 12.30
CA PHE A 155 -3.61 0.24 11.96
C PHE A 155 -4.29 0.47 10.61
N VAL A 156 -4.85 1.66 10.40
CA VAL A 156 -5.50 2.00 9.12
C VAL A 156 -4.50 1.97 7.98
N ARG A 157 -3.30 2.48 8.20
CA ARG A 157 -2.23 2.45 7.20
C ARG A 157 -1.87 1.03 6.78
N ALA A 158 -1.75 0.11 7.74
CA ALA A 158 -1.39 -1.28 7.45
C ALA A 158 -2.47 -2.03 6.67
N ILE A 159 -3.75 -1.76 6.92
CA ILE A 159 -4.86 -2.51 6.31
C ILE A 159 -5.49 -1.80 5.10
N ALA A 160 -5.12 -0.56 4.80
CA ALA A 160 -5.75 0.21 3.72
C ALA A 160 -5.62 -0.47 2.35
N GLY A 161 -4.48 -1.07 2.03
CA GLY A 161 -4.27 -1.82 0.79
C GLY A 161 -5.01 -3.15 0.80
N ALA A 162 -4.96 -3.89 1.91
CA ALA A 162 -5.72 -5.12 2.08
C ALA A 162 -7.23 -4.88 1.95
N TYR A 163 -7.73 -3.75 2.47
CA TYR A 163 -9.13 -3.34 2.30
C TYR A 163 -9.52 -3.18 0.81
N GLU A 164 -8.70 -2.51 0.00
CA GLU A 164 -8.94 -2.42 -1.44
C GLU A 164 -8.95 -3.81 -2.08
N ARG A 165 -7.96 -4.63 -1.75
CA ARG A 165 -7.77 -5.95 -2.34
C ARG A 165 -8.85 -6.96 -1.93
N GLU A 166 -9.32 -6.91 -0.68
CA GLU A 166 -10.25 -7.90 -0.12
C GLU A 166 -11.72 -7.46 -0.21
N ALA A 167 -12.01 -6.14 -0.19
CA ALA A 167 -13.38 -5.63 -0.14
C ALA A 167 -13.83 -4.87 -1.40
N ILE A 168 -12.91 -4.39 -2.25
CA ILE A 168 -13.27 -3.63 -3.44
C ILE A 168 -13.01 -4.44 -4.71
N ARG A 169 -11.79 -4.90 -4.91
CA ARG A 169 -11.38 -5.59 -6.14
C ARG A 169 -12.18 -6.85 -6.51
N PRO A 170 -12.64 -7.68 -5.56
CA PRO A 170 -13.46 -8.84 -5.89
C PRO A 170 -14.84 -8.50 -6.47
N HIS A 171 -15.27 -7.25 -6.36
CA HIS A 171 -16.59 -6.78 -6.81
C HIS A 171 -16.51 -5.86 -8.04
N VAL A 172 -15.34 -5.68 -8.62
CA VAL A 172 -15.09 -4.96 -9.86
C VAL A 172 -14.81 -5.93 -11.01
#